data_6899bc7f93fb841feb5c9d092a9a787b
#
_entry.id   6899bc7f93fb841feb5c9d092a9a787b
#
_cell.length_a   1.000
_cell.length_b   1.000
_cell.length_c   1.000
_cell.angle_alpha   90.00
_cell.angle_beta   90.00
_cell.angle_gamma   90.00
#
_symmetry.space_group_name_H-M   'P 1'
#
loop_
_entity.id
_entity.type
_entity.pdbx_description
1 polymer ?
#
loop_
_entity_poly.entity_id
_entity_poly.type
_entity_poly.pdbx_seq_one_letter_code
_entity_poly.pdbx_strand_id
1 'polypeptide(L)'
;MPTLDSGKVCRIVARARALDTGRPENFPEDRARRELLEIIRTLNEREQVELVALCWVGRRTYAPEEWEEALSEARAAHSERTAEYLVGMPLLADCLEGGLARFGQGCSGFEDGNL
;
A
#
# COMPACT_ATOMS: atom_id res chain seq x y z
N MET A 1 -14.46 6.01 -4.29
CA MET A 1 -14.24 5.51 -2.93
C MET A 1 -13.61 4.13 -2.99
N PRO A 2 -12.52 3.88 -2.29
CA PRO A 2 -11.90 2.56 -2.35
C PRO A 2 -12.80 1.48 -1.79
N THR A 3 -12.76 0.34 -2.42
CA THR A 3 -13.49 -0.83 -1.92
C THR A 3 -12.53 -1.84 -1.29
N LEU A 4 -11.24 -1.58 -1.37
CA LEU A 4 -10.24 -2.45 -0.77
C LEU A 4 -10.37 -2.41 0.74
N ASP A 5 -10.30 -3.57 1.36
CA ASP A 5 -10.41 -3.67 2.81
C ASP A 5 -9.27 -2.90 3.48
N SER A 6 -9.64 -1.96 4.35
CA SER A 6 -8.63 -1.13 4.99
C SER A 6 -7.72 -1.97 5.89
N GLY A 7 -8.21 -3.09 6.41
CA GLY A 7 -7.37 -3.97 7.19
C GLY A 7 -6.22 -4.55 6.38
N LYS A 8 -6.50 -4.89 5.12
CA LYS A 8 -5.44 -5.37 4.24
C LYS A 8 -4.42 -4.28 3.97
N VAL A 9 -4.91 -3.05 3.74
CA VAL A 9 -4.01 -1.92 3.51
C VAL A 9 -3.15 -1.68 4.74
N CYS A 10 -3.76 -1.72 5.93
CA CYS A 10 -3.02 -1.45 7.16
C CYS A 10 -1.96 -2.51 7.43
N ARG A 11 -2.24 -3.76 7.05
CA ARG A 11 -1.21 -4.79 7.19
C ARG A 11 -0.02 -4.48 6.31
N ILE A 12 -0.28 -4.04 5.09
CA ILE A 12 0.80 -3.67 4.17
C ILE A 12 1.55 -2.47 4.71
N VAL A 13 0.83 -1.49 5.28
CA VAL A 13 1.47 -0.34 5.89
C VAL A 13 2.42 -0.77 7.00
N ALA A 14 1.97 -1.67 7.86
CA ALA A 14 2.82 -2.13 8.97
C ALA A 14 4.09 -2.77 8.46
N ARG A 15 3.97 -3.60 7.43
CA ARG A 15 5.15 -4.27 6.88
C ARG A 15 6.06 -3.29 6.17
N ALA A 16 5.49 -2.32 5.47
CA ALA A 16 6.30 -1.32 4.78
C ALA A 16 7.04 -0.43 5.77
N ARG A 17 6.40 -0.11 6.89
CA ARG A 17 7.09 0.69 7.91
C ARG A 17 8.24 -0.06 8.52
N ALA A 18 8.09 -1.37 8.68
CA ALA A 18 9.19 -2.17 9.21
C ALA A 18 10.40 -2.14 8.30
N LEU A 19 10.18 -1.98 7.00
CA LEU A 19 11.27 -1.83 6.05
C LEU A 19 11.93 -0.46 6.16
N ASP A 20 11.10 0.58 6.34
CA ASP A 20 11.60 1.96 6.31
C ASP A 20 12.32 2.35 7.58
N THR A 21 11.86 1.84 8.73
CA THR A 21 12.47 2.21 9.99
C THR A 21 13.68 1.34 10.24
N GLY A 22 14.55 1.81 11.13
CA GLY A 22 15.73 1.06 11.46
C GLY A 22 15.39 -0.29 12.03
N ARG A 23 15.97 -1.32 11.48
CA ARG A 23 15.79 -2.68 11.96
C ARG A 23 17.10 -3.14 12.58
N PRO A 24 17.04 -4.18 13.40
CA PRO A 24 18.28 -4.75 13.89
C PRO A 24 19.19 -5.13 12.73
N GLU A 25 20.48 -4.96 12.93
CA GLU A 25 21.42 -5.21 11.86
C GLU A 25 21.33 -6.65 11.34
N ASN A 26 20.99 -7.57 12.22
CA ASN A 26 20.91 -8.95 11.82
C ASN A 26 19.57 -9.32 11.21
N PHE A 27 18.69 -8.35 11.03
CA PHE A 27 17.40 -8.60 10.42
C PHE A 27 17.54 -8.49 8.91
N PRO A 28 17.30 -9.57 8.17
CA PRO A 28 17.56 -9.54 6.72
C PRO A 28 16.56 -8.63 6.03
N GLU A 29 17.09 -7.60 5.43
CA GLU A 29 16.25 -6.68 4.66
C GLU A 29 15.60 -7.40 3.49
N ASP A 30 16.33 -8.34 2.88
CA ASP A 30 15.80 -9.08 1.75
C ASP A 30 14.57 -9.89 2.15
N ARG A 31 14.60 -10.46 3.33
CA ARG A 31 13.45 -11.24 3.80
C ARG A 31 12.23 -10.36 4.00
N ALA A 32 12.41 -9.20 4.64
CA ALA A 32 11.29 -8.30 4.89
C ALA A 32 10.70 -7.82 3.57
N ARG A 33 11.55 -7.51 2.62
CA ARG A 33 11.10 -7.07 1.31
C ARG A 33 10.34 -8.18 0.59
N ARG A 34 10.85 -9.39 0.68
CA ARG A 34 10.20 -10.53 0.03
C ARG A 34 8.83 -10.81 0.64
N GLU A 35 8.72 -10.69 1.96
CA GLU A 35 7.45 -10.90 2.62
C GLU A 35 6.42 -9.87 2.18
N LEU A 36 6.84 -8.62 2.06
CA LEU A 36 5.95 -7.58 1.60
C LEU A 36 5.52 -7.84 0.16
N LEU A 37 6.45 -8.25 -0.68
CA LEU A 37 6.14 -8.61 -2.06
C LEU A 37 5.07 -9.71 -2.11
N GLU A 38 5.25 -10.73 -1.27
CA GLU A 38 4.32 -11.84 -1.25
C GLU A 38 2.92 -11.39 -0.86
N ILE A 39 2.84 -10.55 0.15
CA ILE A 39 1.54 -10.06 0.60
C ILE A 39 0.83 -9.34 -0.54
N ILE A 40 1.55 -8.48 -1.25
CA ILE A 40 0.94 -7.73 -2.33
C ILE A 40 0.58 -8.65 -3.49
N ARG A 41 1.42 -9.64 -3.78
CA ARG A 41 1.15 -10.55 -4.88
C ARG A 41 -0.06 -11.44 -4.62
N THR A 42 -0.43 -11.65 -3.36
CA THR A 42 -1.61 -12.44 -3.07
C THR A 42 -2.91 -11.68 -3.29
N LEU A 43 -2.83 -10.37 -3.46
CA LEU A 43 -4.00 -9.58 -3.79
C LEU A 43 -4.40 -9.85 -5.23
N ASN A 44 -5.70 -9.78 -5.51
CA ASN A 44 -6.13 -9.93 -6.90
C ASN A 44 -5.86 -8.63 -7.65
N GLU A 45 -6.10 -8.66 -8.96
CA GLU A 45 -5.76 -7.52 -9.80
C GLU A 45 -6.50 -6.27 -9.37
N ARG A 46 -7.78 -6.39 -9.05
CA ARG A 46 -8.55 -5.22 -8.65
C ARG A 46 -8.00 -4.61 -7.38
N GLU A 47 -7.60 -5.46 -6.44
CA GLU A 47 -7.03 -4.96 -5.18
C GLU A 47 -5.70 -4.28 -5.41
N GLN A 48 -4.88 -4.83 -6.28
CA GLN A 48 -3.58 -4.21 -6.59
C GLN A 48 -3.78 -2.86 -7.27
N VAL A 49 -4.74 -2.77 -8.17
CA VAL A 49 -5.05 -1.53 -8.84
C VAL A 49 -5.49 -0.47 -7.83
N GLU A 50 -6.36 -0.85 -6.90
CA GLU A 50 -6.80 0.09 -5.88
C GLU A 50 -5.66 0.52 -4.98
N LEU A 51 -4.76 -0.40 -4.67
CA LEU A 51 -3.62 -0.08 -3.83
C LEU A 51 -2.73 0.97 -4.48
N VAL A 52 -2.47 0.82 -5.78
CA VAL A 52 -1.69 1.80 -6.51
C VAL A 52 -2.39 3.16 -6.53
N ALA A 53 -3.68 3.15 -6.84
CA ALA A 53 -4.44 4.40 -6.89
C ALA A 53 -4.45 5.08 -5.53
N LEU A 54 -4.55 4.30 -4.47
CA LEU A 54 -4.53 4.83 -3.11
C LEU A 54 -3.20 5.51 -2.82
N CYS A 55 -2.10 4.89 -3.22
CA CYS A 55 -0.79 5.51 -3.06
C CYS A 55 -0.71 6.84 -3.80
N TRP A 56 -1.24 6.88 -5.01
CA TRP A 56 -1.20 8.11 -5.80
C TRP A 56 -2.02 9.22 -5.15
N VAL A 57 -3.16 8.88 -4.56
CA VAL A 57 -3.94 9.87 -3.83
C VAL A 57 -3.18 10.32 -2.59
N GLY A 58 -2.54 9.38 -1.90
CA GLY A 58 -1.80 9.71 -0.70
C GLY A 58 -0.64 10.64 -0.95
N ARG A 59 0.00 10.52 -2.09
CA ARG A 59 1.11 11.41 -2.42
C ARG A 59 0.65 12.60 -3.27
N ARG A 60 -0.66 12.79 -3.36
CA ARG A 60 -1.28 13.97 -3.94
C ARG A 60 -1.15 14.08 -5.45
N THR A 61 -0.86 12.98 -6.11
CA THR A 61 -0.90 12.95 -7.56
C THR A 61 -2.34 13.13 -8.05
N TYR A 62 -3.29 12.60 -7.28
CA TYR A 62 -4.71 12.75 -7.56
C TYR A 62 -5.43 13.19 -6.30
N ALA A 63 -6.48 13.99 -6.46
CA ALA A 63 -7.36 14.31 -5.36
C ALA A 63 -8.33 13.15 -5.13
N PRO A 64 -8.90 13.04 -3.92
CA PRO A 64 -9.89 11.98 -3.67
C PRO A 64 -11.06 12.01 -4.65
N GLU A 65 -11.45 13.21 -5.07
CA GLU A 65 -12.54 13.35 -6.03
C GLU A 65 -12.19 12.77 -7.39
N GLU A 66 -10.90 12.57 -7.65
CA GLU A 66 -10.42 12.01 -8.90
C GLU A 66 -10.16 10.52 -8.80
N TRP A 67 -10.81 9.86 -7.83
CA TRP A 67 -10.56 8.45 -7.58
C TRP A 67 -10.78 7.59 -8.81
N GLU A 68 -11.86 7.85 -9.57
CA GLU A 68 -12.12 7.05 -10.77
C GLU A 68 -11.03 7.22 -11.80
N GLU A 69 -10.53 8.42 -11.93
CA GLU A 69 -9.44 8.69 -12.85
C GLU A 69 -8.16 7.97 -12.41
N ALA A 70 -7.88 8.02 -11.10
CA ALA A 70 -6.72 7.33 -10.56
C ALA A 70 -6.83 5.83 -10.80
N LEU A 71 -8.02 5.27 -10.60
CA LEU A 71 -8.24 3.85 -10.85
C LEU A 71 -8.00 3.50 -12.30
N SER A 72 -8.50 4.33 -13.20
CA SER A 72 -8.35 4.09 -14.62
C SER A 72 -6.87 4.06 -15.01
N GLU A 73 -6.10 5.02 -14.51
CA GLU A 73 -4.68 5.07 -14.80
C GLU A 73 -3.94 3.91 -14.17
N ALA A 74 -4.31 3.56 -12.95
CA ALA A 74 -3.66 2.44 -12.28
C ALA A 74 -3.94 1.13 -13.00
N ARG A 75 -5.17 0.99 -13.50
CA ARG A 75 -5.52 -0.22 -14.24
C ARG A 75 -4.73 -0.32 -15.53
N ALA A 76 -4.58 0.81 -16.21
CA ALA A 76 -3.81 0.84 -17.45
C ALA A 76 -2.35 0.52 -17.21
N ALA A 77 -1.83 0.86 -16.04
CA ALA A 77 -0.44 0.63 -15.72
C ALA A 77 -0.19 -0.73 -15.06
N HIS A 78 -1.25 -1.46 -14.75
CA HIS A 78 -1.09 -2.73 -14.02
C HIS A 78 -0.37 -3.75 -14.89
N SER A 79 0.53 -4.48 -14.24
CA SER A 79 1.27 -5.55 -14.90
C SER A 79 1.70 -6.54 -13.84
N GLU A 80 2.39 -7.57 -14.26
CA GLU A 80 2.91 -8.54 -13.31
C GLU A 80 4.01 -7.94 -12.43
N ARG A 81 4.45 -6.73 -12.72
CA ARG A 81 5.47 -6.06 -11.93
C ARG A 81 4.88 -5.03 -10.96
N THR A 82 3.57 -5.00 -10.84
CA THR A 82 2.93 -4.02 -9.97
C THR A 82 3.40 -4.16 -8.52
N ALA A 83 3.55 -5.39 -8.04
CA ALA A 83 4.01 -5.59 -6.67
C ALA A 83 5.41 -5.03 -6.48
N GLU A 84 6.31 -5.27 -7.44
CA GLU A 84 7.66 -4.73 -7.36
C GLU A 84 7.65 -3.21 -7.39
N TYR A 85 6.79 -2.64 -8.21
CA TYR A 85 6.66 -1.19 -8.27
C TYR A 85 6.28 -0.61 -6.91
N LEU A 86 5.31 -1.24 -6.25
CA LEU A 86 4.87 -0.76 -4.95
C LEU A 86 5.94 -0.91 -3.89
N VAL A 87 6.57 -2.07 -3.84
CA VAL A 87 7.59 -2.32 -2.83
C VAL A 87 8.77 -1.37 -2.99
N GLY A 88 9.08 -1.00 -4.23
CA GLY A 88 10.17 -0.06 -4.47
C GLY A 88 9.81 1.40 -4.29
N MET A 89 8.56 1.70 -3.99
CA MET A 89 8.13 3.08 -3.86
C MET A 89 8.62 3.68 -2.54
N PRO A 90 9.31 4.82 -2.59
CA PRO A 90 9.75 5.46 -1.35
C PRO A 90 8.54 5.88 -0.53
N LEU A 91 8.64 5.71 0.79
CA LEU A 91 7.59 6.14 1.71
C LEU A 91 6.24 5.49 1.39
N LEU A 92 6.28 4.24 0.97
CA LEU A 92 5.05 3.52 0.63
C LEU A 92 4.04 3.56 1.77
N ALA A 93 4.50 3.34 3.00
CA ALA A 93 3.60 3.33 4.15
C ALA A 93 2.92 4.68 4.31
N ASP A 94 3.68 5.76 4.18
CA ASP A 94 3.10 7.09 4.32
C ASP A 94 2.10 7.38 3.22
N CYS A 95 2.40 6.94 2.01
CA CYS A 95 1.49 7.16 0.88
C CYS A 95 0.19 6.41 1.09
N LEU A 96 0.25 5.19 1.58
CA LEU A 96 -0.96 4.41 1.80
C LEU A 96 -1.78 4.99 2.94
N GLU A 97 -1.14 5.34 4.04
CA GLU A 97 -1.87 5.94 5.15
C GLU A 97 -2.47 7.28 4.76
N GLY A 98 -1.70 8.08 4.01
CA GLY A 98 -2.22 9.34 3.53
C GLY A 98 -3.41 9.16 2.62
N GLY A 99 -3.37 8.14 1.76
CA GLY A 99 -4.49 7.85 0.90
C GLY A 99 -5.73 7.48 1.68
N LEU A 100 -5.57 6.60 2.67
CA LEU A 100 -6.71 6.21 3.51
C LEU A 100 -7.29 7.44 4.22
N ALA A 101 -6.43 8.29 4.75
CA ALA A 101 -6.89 9.45 5.50
C ALA A 101 -7.72 10.37 4.64
N ARG A 102 -7.39 10.48 3.37
CA ARG A 102 -8.13 11.37 2.49
C ARG A 102 -9.54 10.84 2.20
N PHE A 103 -9.79 9.58 2.49
CA PHE A 103 -11.12 9.01 2.38
C PHE A 103 -11.75 8.78 3.75
N GLY A 104 -11.19 9.41 4.78
CA GLY A 104 -11.75 9.30 6.11
C GLY A 104 -11.47 7.97 6.79
N GLN A 105 -10.46 7.25 6.32
CA GLN A 105 -10.08 5.97 6.88
C GLN A 105 -8.68 6.05 7.44
N GLY A 106 -8.29 5.03 8.16
CA GLY A 106 -6.96 5.01 8.71
C GLY A 106 -6.67 3.70 9.40
N CYS A 107 -5.46 3.60 9.92
CA CYS A 107 -5.02 2.41 10.61
C CYS A 107 -5.04 2.56 12.12
N SER A 108 -5.53 3.67 12.58
CA SER A 108 -5.67 3.91 14.02
C SER A 108 -6.57 2.83 14.61
N GLY A 109 -6.09 2.16 15.63
CA GLY A 109 -6.83 1.07 16.22
C GLY A 109 -6.58 -0.27 15.59
N PHE A 110 -5.91 -0.29 14.45
CA PHE A 110 -5.53 -1.55 13.84
C PHE A 110 -4.31 -2.10 14.57
N GLU A 111 -4.40 -3.32 15.02
CA GLU A 111 -3.30 -3.95 15.73
C GLU A 111 -3.04 -5.30 15.10
N ASP A 112 -1.95 -5.36 14.34
CA ASP A 112 -1.60 -6.55 13.61
C ASP A 112 -1.35 -7.70 14.56
N GLY A 113 -2.20 -8.71 14.47
CA GLY A 113 -2.04 -9.89 15.28
C GLY A 113 -2.50 -9.71 16.71
N ASN A 114 -3.15 -8.62 17.00
CA ASN A 114 -3.59 -8.34 18.35
C ASN A 114 -4.99 -7.78 18.33
N LEU A 115 -5.85 -8.33 18.88
CA LEU A 115 -7.21 -7.79 19.01
C LEU A 115 -8.03 -8.68 19.90
#